data_0f2dcdea466ba419d832eb8804934bb8
#
_entry.id   0f2dcdea466ba419d832eb8804934bb8
#
_cell.length_a   1.000
_cell.length_b   1.000
_cell.length_c   1.000
_cell.angle_alpha   90.00
_cell.angle_beta   90.00
_cell.angle_gamma   90.00
#
_symmetry.space_group_name_H-M   'P 1'
#
loop_
_entity.id
_entity.type
_entity.pdbx_description
1 polymer ?
#
loop_
_entity_poly.entity_id
_entity_poly.type
_entity_poly.pdbx_seq_one_letter_code
_entity_poly.pdbx_strand_id
1 'polypeptide(L)'
;MTIRYKNQGFKQSGTGKTTVFTCPSDGTAIVKSIYCANNDASSAILVNMNFVDSSDSSTEYEFFRNDLAAKTQVNATPQGLNLEAGDAITVQAATGSNKIQGLISYALIDRSQENG
;
A
#
# COMPACT_ATOMS: atom_id res chain seq x y z
N MET A 1 -14.88 -18.29 -8.95
CA MET A 1 -14.18 -16.98 -8.83
C MET A 1 -15.10 -15.97 -8.16
N THR A 2 -14.61 -15.29 -7.17
CA THR A 2 -15.37 -14.26 -6.44
C THR A 2 -14.59 -12.96 -6.51
N ILE A 3 -15.27 -11.86 -6.76
CA ILE A 3 -14.66 -10.53 -6.76
C ILE A 3 -15.22 -9.76 -5.58
N ARG A 4 -14.31 -9.23 -4.73
CA ARG A 4 -14.67 -8.47 -3.54
C ARG A 4 -14.00 -7.11 -3.57
N TYR A 5 -14.72 -6.08 -3.21
CA TYR A 5 -14.17 -4.73 -3.06
C TYR A 5 -13.85 -4.52 -1.59
N LYS A 6 -12.60 -4.22 -1.28
CA LYS A 6 -12.10 -4.17 0.09
C LYS A 6 -11.24 -2.94 0.32
N ASN A 7 -11.07 -2.59 1.58
CA ASN A 7 -10.17 -1.53 2.01
C ASN A 7 -9.23 -2.08 3.08
N GLN A 8 -7.98 -1.61 3.03
CA GLN A 8 -6.95 -1.93 4.02
C GLN A 8 -6.36 -0.64 4.54
N GLY A 9 -6.58 -0.35 5.82
CA GLY A 9 -5.98 0.82 6.47
C GLY A 9 -4.55 0.56 6.92
N PHE A 10 -3.74 1.60 7.03
CA PHE A 10 -2.39 1.48 7.60
C PHE A 10 -2.00 2.72 8.38
N LYS A 11 -1.10 2.52 9.35
CA LYS A 11 -0.50 3.57 10.17
C LYS A 11 0.98 3.27 10.34
N GLN A 12 1.81 4.29 10.24
CA GLN A 12 3.26 4.15 10.46
C GLN A 12 3.62 4.52 11.89
N SER A 13 3.83 3.50 12.73
CA SER A 13 4.20 3.71 14.14
C SER A 13 5.67 4.05 14.31
N GLY A 14 6.53 3.61 13.39
CA GLY A 14 7.96 3.85 13.43
C GLY A 14 8.46 4.41 12.11
N THR A 15 9.79 4.48 11.97
CA THR A 15 10.45 5.01 10.76
C THR A 15 10.97 3.91 9.85
N GLY A 16 10.82 2.64 10.23
CA GLY A 16 11.23 1.52 9.41
C GLY A 16 10.24 1.22 8.30
N LYS A 17 10.73 0.54 7.27
CA LYS A 17 9.88 0.07 6.18
C LYS A 17 8.91 -0.98 6.69
N THR A 18 7.64 -0.83 6.38
CA THR A 18 6.57 -1.73 6.86
C THR A 18 5.77 -2.25 5.68
N THR A 19 5.51 -3.56 5.65
CA THR A 19 4.57 -4.13 4.69
C THR A 19 3.16 -3.81 5.14
N VAL A 20 2.40 -3.10 4.31
CA VAL A 20 1.05 -2.66 4.66
C VAL A 20 -0.03 -3.46 3.93
N PHE A 21 0.34 -4.19 2.89
CA PHE A 21 -0.60 -5.04 2.17
C PHE A 21 0.16 -6.16 1.47
N THR A 22 -0.38 -7.38 1.53
CA THR A 22 0.14 -8.54 0.79
C THR A 22 -1.02 -9.22 0.09
N CYS A 23 -0.87 -9.46 -1.21
CA CYS A 23 -1.90 -10.15 -1.98
C CYS A 23 -1.97 -11.61 -1.56
N PRO A 24 -3.17 -12.15 -1.26
CA PRO A 24 -3.31 -13.56 -0.87
C PRO A 24 -2.80 -14.52 -1.94
N SER A 25 -2.38 -15.70 -1.51
CA SER A 25 -1.77 -16.71 -2.38
C SER A 25 -2.70 -17.25 -3.45
N ASP A 26 -4.00 -17.18 -3.26
CA ASP A 26 -5.00 -17.67 -4.22
C ASP A 26 -5.81 -16.54 -4.85
N GLY A 27 -5.23 -15.34 -4.90
CA GLY A 27 -5.93 -14.19 -5.42
C GLY A 27 -5.08 -13.29 -6.30
N THR A 28 -5.74 -12.31 -6.87
CA THR A 28 -5.14 -11.17 -7.58
C THR A 28 -5.81 -9.92 -7.04
N ALA A 29 -5.03 -8.92 -6.71
CA ALA A 29 -5.57 -7.65 -6.21
C ALA A 29 -5.39 -6.57 -7.27
N ILE A 30 -6.48 -5.88 -7.59
CA ILE A 30 -6.45 -4.71 -8.45
C ILE A 30 -6.59 -3.50 -7.54
N VAL A 31 -5.50 -2.76 -7.38
CA VAL A 31 -5.49 -1.60 -6.48
C VAL A 31 -6.14 -0.41 -7.18
N LYS A 32 -7.19 0.09 -6.57
CA LYS A 32 -7.96 1.20 -7.12
C LYS A 32 -7.43 2.55 -6.67
N SER A 33 -7.03 2.65 -5.39
CA SER A 33 -6.47 3.87 -4.85
C SER A 33 -5.66 3.59 -3.60
N ILE A 34 -4.64 4.42 -3.38
CA ILE A 34 -3.85 4.43 -2.14
C ILE A 34 -3.83 5.87 -1.67
N TYR A 35 -4.57 6.18 -0.61
CA TYR A 35 -4.53 7.49 0.00
C TYR A 35 -3.54 7.47 1.16
N CYS A 36 -2.75 8.52 1.26
CA CYS A 36 -1.77 8.69 2.30
C CYS A 36 -1.92 10.09 2.88
N ALA A 37 -2.02 10.16 4.20
CA ALA A 37 -2.25 11.42 4.92
C ALA A 37 -1.13 11.68 5.90
N ASN A 38 -0.73 12.95 6.02
CA ASN A 38 0.16 13.42 7.06
C ASN A 38 -0.67 14.16 8.10
N ASN A 39 -0.79 13.55 9.28
CA ASN A 39 -1.58 14.09 10.39
C ASN A 39 -0.76 14.96 11.35
N ASP A 40 0.50 15.26 11.03
CA ASP A 40 1.30 16.16 11.85
C ASP A 40 0.71 17.57 11.76
N ALA A 41 0.73 18.28 12.89
CA ALA A 41 0.13 19.60 12.98
C ALA A 41 0.93 20.69 12.26
N SER A 42 2.24 20.48 12.07
CA SER A 42 3.12 21.56 11.61
C SER A 42 4.26 21.15 10.70
N SER A 43 4.61 19.87 10.61
CA SER A 43 5.82 19.43 9.90
C SER A 43 5.48 18.57 8.68
N ALA A 44 6.20 18.81 7.58
CA ALA A 44 6.16 17.91 6.42
C ALA A 44 6.89 16.62 6.76
N ILE A 45 6.45 15.51 6.17
CA ILE A 45 7.05 14.19 6.38
C ILE A 45 7.31 13.55 5.02
N LEU A 46 8.54 13.09 4.81
CA LEU A 46 8.89 12.33 3.62
C LEU A 46 8.29 10.92 3.72
N VAL A 47 7.56 10.52 2.69
CA VAL A 47 6.95 9.19 2.59
C VAL A 47 7.38 8.55 1.30
N ASN A 48 7.74 7.26 1.34
CA ASN A 48 7.94 6.48 0.13
C ASN A 48 7.21 5.15 0.22
N MET A 49 6.75 4.69 -0.95
CA MET A 49 6.03 3.44 -1.10
C MET A 49 6.67 2.61 -2.18
N ASN A 50 6.68 1.30 -1.98
CA ASN A 50 7.28 0.34 -2.90
C ASN A 50 6.31 -0.77 -3.23
N PHE A 51 6.41 -1.25 -4.47
CA PHE A 51 5.82 -2.50 -4.90
C PHE A 51 6.87 -3.60 -4.74
N VAL A 52 6.50 -4.70 -4.09
CA VAL A 52 7.38 -5.85 -3.89
C VAL A 52 6.90 -6.97 -4.80
N ASP A 53 7.73 -7.33 -5.77
CA ASP A 53 7.40 -8.37 -6.76
C ASP A 53 7.89 -9.73 -6.25
N SER A 54 6.97 -10.56 -5.77
CA SER A 54 7.31 -11.86 -5.21
C SER A 54 7.86 -12.82 -6.26
N SER A 55 7.45 -12.68 -7.52
CA SER A 55 7.92 -13.54 -8.61
C SER A 55 9.33 -13.17 -9.07
N ASP A 56 9.84 -12.01 -8.68
CA ASP A 56 11.18 -11.53 -9.00
C ASP A 56 12.03 -11.48 -7.72
N SER A 57 12.01 -12.55 -6.94
CA SER A 57 12.79 -12.69 -5.70
C SER A 57 12.49 -11.58 -4.70
N SER A 58 11.25 -11.13 -4.64
CA SER A 58 10.80 -10.04 -3.76
C SER A 58 11.56 -8.73 -4.01
N THR A 59 11.88 -8.45 -5.27
CA THR A 59 12.49 -7.19 -5.65
C THR A 59 11.51 -6.05 -5.42
N GLU A 60 12.04 -4.95 -4.87
CA GLU A 60 11.22 -3.78 -4.56
C GLU A 60 11.38 -2.71 -5.62
N TYR A 61 10.27 -2.12 -6.02
CA TYR A 61 10.23 -1.00 -6.97
C TYR A 61 9.52 0.16 -6.31
N GLU A 62 10.22 1.28 -6.15
CA GLU A 62 9.63 2.47 -5.55
C GLU A 62 8.72 3.16 -6.58
N PHE A 63 7.46 3.37 -6.20
CA PHE A 63 6.51 4.04 -7.09
C PHE A 63 6.04 5.39 -6.55
N PHE A 64 6.38 5.73 -5.31
CA PHE A 64 5.98 6.99 -4.70
C PHE A 64 7.07 7.47 -3.74
N ARG A 65 7.44 8.74 -3.86
CA ARG A 65 8.33 9.39 -2.92
C ARG A 65 8.01 10.87 -2.93
N ASN A 66 7.57 11.40 -1.78
CA ASN A 66 7.21 12.80 -1.70
C ASN A 66 7.21 13.28 -0.25
N ASP A 67 7.49 14.56 -0.07
CA ASP A 67 7.29 15.24 1.20
C ASP A 67 5.82 15.64 1.28
N LEU A 68 5.11 15.07 2.24
CA LEU A 68 3.72 15.41 2.47
C LEU A 68 3.66 16.58 3.44
N ALA A 69 3.07 17.69 3.01
CA ALA A 69 2.88 18.84 3.89
C ALA A 69 1.99 18.46 5.07
N ALA A 70 2.17 19.15 6.20
CA ALA A 70 1.36 18.93 7.39
C ALA A 70 -0.14 19.05 7.06
N LYS A 71 -0.95 18.18 7.64
CA LYS A 71 -2.41 18.18 7.51
C LYS A 71 -2.91 18.01 6.08
N THR A 72 -2.12 17.34 5.22
CA THR A 72 -2.52 17.08 3.83
C THR A 72 -2.64 15.60 3.57
N GLN A 73 -3.32 15.27 2.47
CA GLN A 73 -3.43 13.90 1.98
C GLN A 73 -3.25 13.88 0.48
N VAL A 74 -2.75 12.76 -0.03
CA VAL A 74 -2.49 12.58 -1.46
C VAL A 74 -2.97 11.21 -1.89
N ASN A 75 -3.23 11.09 -3.19
CA ASN A 75 -3.45 9.80 -3.83
C ASN A 75 -2.11 9.36 -4.44
N ALA A 76 -1.53 8.29 -3.88
CA ALA A 76 -0.23 7.79 -4.29
C ALA A 76 -0.32 6.65 -5.31
N THR A 77 -1.50 6.38 -5.85
CA THR A 77 -1.74 5.23 -6.69
C THR A 77 -1.12 5.41 -8.07
N PRO A 78 -0.24 4.50 -8.52
CA PRO A 78 0.15 4.49 -9.93
C PRO A 78 -1.02 4.00 -10.78
N GLN A 79 -1.05 4.38 -12.05
CA GLN A 79 -2.06 3.86 -12.96
C GLN A 79 -1.83 2.37 -13.18
N GLY A 80 -2.88 1.57 -12.97
CA GLY A 80 -2.84 0.17 -13.30
C GLY A 80 -2.01 -0.70 -12.36
N LEU A 81 -2.05 -0.42 -11.06
CA LEU A 81 -1.34 -1.25 -10.09
C LEU A 81 -2.11 -2.54 -9.83
N ASN A 82 -1.54 -3.65 -10.26
CA ASN A 82 -2.09 -4.99 -10.05
C ASN A 82 -1.10 -5.80 -9.23
N LEU A 83 -1.59 -6.56 -8.26
CA LEU A 83 -0.77 -7.42 -7.42
C LEU A 83 -1.14 -8.88 -7.67
N GLU A 84 -0.15 -9.69 -8.03
CA GLU A 84 -0.29 -11.12 -8.11
C GLU A 84 -0.09 -11.75 -6.74
N ALA A 85 -0.38 -13.05 -6.63
CA ALA A 85 -0.22 -13.78 -5.38
C ALA A 85 1.15 -13.54 -4.74
N GLY A 86 1.16 -13.12 -3.50
CA GLY A 86 2.39 -12.87 -2.75
C GLY A 86 3.02 -11.50 -2.94
N ASP A 87 2.59 -10.74 -3.94
CA ASP A 87 3.09 -9.37 -4.12
C ASP A 87 2.63 -8.48 -2.97
N ALA A 88 3.41 -7.46 -2.67
CA ALA A 88 3.15 -6.63 -1.50
C ALA A 88 3.37 -5.15 -1.77
N ILE A 89 2.85 -4.32 -0.88
CA ILE A 89 3.11 -2.89 -0.84
C ILE A 89 3.76 -2.58 0.49
N THR A 90 4.87 -1.85 0.45
CA THR A 90 5.54 -1.36 1.66
C THR A 90 5.50 0.15 1.71
N VAL A 91 5.52 0.68 2.94
CA VAL A 91 5.54 2.12 3.20
C VAL A 91 6.65 2.42 4.19
N GLN A 92 7.33 3.54 3.99
CA GLN A 92 8.30 4.06 4.93
C GLN A 92 8.09 5.56 5.09
N ALA A 93 8.14 6.04 6.32
CA ALA A 93 7.98 7.45 6.64
C ALA A 93 9.14 7.93 7.49
N ALA A 94 9.56 9.18 7.29
CA ALA A 94 10.67 9.76 8.02
C ALA A 94 10.33 10.06 9.48
N THR A 95 9.05 10.07 9.84
CA THR A 95 8.58 10.30 11.20
C THR A 95 7.55 9.24 11.56
N GLY A 96 7.66 8.68 12.77
CA GLY A 96 6.73 7.68 13.27
C GLY A 96 5.55 8.30 14.01
N SER A 97 5.14 7.67 15.14
CA SER A 97 4.05 8.11 16.00
C SER A 97 2.70 8.23 15.31
N ASN A 98 2.46 7.36 14.30
CA ASN A 98 1.20 7.29 13.56
C ASN A 98 0.82 8.60 12.86
N LYS A 99 1.81 9.44 12.52
CA LYS A 99 1.55 10.68 11.78
C LYS A 99 1.18 10.38 10.34
N ILE A 100 1.76 9.34 9.74
CA ILE A 100 1.41 8.90 8.40
C ILE A 100 0.43 7.76 8.51
N GLN A 101 -0.74 7.95 7.93
CA GLN A 101 -1.82 6.98 7.89
C GLN A 101 -2.38 6.91 6.48
N GLY A 102 -3.01 5.80 6.14
CA GLY A 102 -3.55 5.69 4.81
C GLY A 102 -4.57 4.58 4.65
N LEU A 103 -5.03 4.47 3.42
CA LEU A 103 -6.08 3.53 3.06
C LEU A 103 -5.82 3.01 1.66
N ILE A 104 -5.80 1.68 1.52
CA ILE A 104 -5.68 1.02 0.23
C ILE A 104 -7.05 0.47 -0.14
N SER A 105 -7.60 0.92 -1.26
CA SER A 105 -8.88 0.44 -1.78
C SER A 105 -8.59 -0.47 -2.97
N TYR A 106 -9.12 -1.68 -2.96
CA TYR A 106 -8.78 -2.67 -3.98
C TYR A 106 -9.93 -3.63 -4.26
N ALA A 107 -9.89 -4.24 -5.45
CA ALA A 107 -10.74 -5.35 -5.80
C ALA A 107 -9.91 -6.63 -5.69
N LEU A 108 -10.37 -7.58 -4.90
CA LEU A 108 -9.71 -8.88 -4.77
C LEU A 108 -10.45 -9.90 -5.60
N ILE A 109 -9.73 -10.48 -6.55
CA ILE A 109 -10.23 -11.61 -7.33
C ILE A 109 -9.79 -12.88 -6.60
N ASP A 110 -10.73 -13.53 -5.96
CA ASP A 110 -10.46 -14.71 -5.13
C ASP A 110 -10.73 -15.95 -5.97
N ARG A 111 -9.71 -16.76 -6.16
CA ARG A 111 -9.76 -17.98 -6.96
C ARG A 111 -9.76 -19.24 -6.11
N SER A 112 -9.88 -19.11 -4.81
CA SER A 112 -9.81 -20.26 -3.91
C SER A 112 -10.88 -21.31 -4.21
N GLN A 113 -11.99 -20.92 -4.82
CA GLN A 113 -13.11 -21.82 -5.13
C GLN A 113 -13.07 -22.39 -6.55
N GLU A 114 -12.12 -21.96 -7.37
CA GLU A 114 -12.04 -22.44 -8.76
C GLU A 114 -11.60 -23.89 -8.86
N ASN A 115 -10.94 -24.39 -7.85
CA ASN A 115 -10.43 -25.75 -7.80
C ASN A 115 -11.29 -26.69 -6.95
N GLY A 116 -12.44 -26.21 -6.53
CA GLY A 116 -13.36 -26.96 -5.64
C GLY A 116 -14.22 -27.95 -6.35
#